data_b19688725ab89cf10d656f1f86884bf8
#
_entry.id   b19688725ab89cf10d656f1f86884bf8
#
_cell.length_a   1.000
_cell.length_b   1.000
_cell.length_c   1.000
_cell.angle_alpha   90.00
_cell.angle_beta   90.00
_cell.angle_gamma   90.00
#
_symmetry.space_group_name_H-M   'P 1'
#
loop_
_entity.id
_entity.type
_entity.pdbx_description
1 polymer ?
#
loop_
_entity_poly.entity_id
_entity_poly.type
_entity_poly.pdbx_seq_one_letter_code
_entity_poly.pdbx_strand_id
1 'polypeptide(L)'
;ALPISVCAACNATNRVPEERLADNAKCGRCGHELFDGEVINATAATLDQLLQDDLPVVVDFWAPWCGPCRSFAPIFEDVAEERAGKVRFVKVNTEAEPELSARFRIRSIPTIMVFRQGKVVDMLNGAMPKAPFDNWLNELV
;
A
#
# COMPACT_ATOMS: atom_id res chain seq x y z
N ALA A 1 -19.44 7.61 -11.14
CA ALA A 1 -18.31 8.36 -10.62
C ALA A 1 -17.00 7.73 -11.07
N LEU A 2 -15.97 8.55 -11.29
CA LEU A 2 -14.64 8.07 -11.66
C LEU A 2 -13.96 7.47 -10.42
N PRO A 3 -13.13 6.41 -10.58
CA PRO A 3 -12.34 5.91 -9.47
C PRO A 3 -11.48 7.01 -8.85
N ILE A 4 -11.36 6.95 -7.53
CA ILE A 4 -10.53 7.87 -6.77
C ILE A 4 -9.16 7.23 -6.56
N SER A 5 -8.08 7.99 -6.77
CA SER A 5 -6.74 7.58 -6.42
C SER A 5 -6.00 8.70 -5.70
N VAL A 6 -5.27 8.34 -4.65
CA VAL A 6 -4.61 9.30 -3.77
C VAL A 6 -3.15 9.45 -4.15
N CYS A 7 -2.67 10.69 -4.27
CA CYS A 7 -1.28 10.96 -4.62
C CYS A 7 -0.34 10.62 -3.46
N ALA A 8 0.69 9.81 -3.73
CA ALA A 8 1.69 9.45 -2.74
C ALA A 8 2.56 10.64 -2.31
N ALA A 9 2.72 11.63 -3.18
CA ALA A 9 3.60 12.77 -2.91
C ALA A 9 2.93 13.89 -2.12
N CYS A 10 1.65 14.22 -2.43
CA CYS A 10 0.97 15.34 -1.79
C CYS A 10 -0.32 14.97 -1.09
N ASN A 11 -0.71 13.71 -1.11
CA ASN A 11 -1.91 13.17 -0.46
C ASN A 11 -3.24 13.71 -1.01
N ALA A 12 -3.21 14.35 -2.18
CA ALA A 12 -4.42 14.85 -2.82
C ALA A 12 -5.24 13.72 -3.43
N THR A 13 -6.56 13.84 -3.39
CA THR A 13 -7.47 12.91 -4.05
C THR A 13 -7.63 13.27 -5.51
N ASN A 14 -7.46 12.29 -6.39
CA ASN A 14 -7.61 12.45 -7.83
C ASN A 14 -8.74 11.55 -8.34
N ARG A 15 -9.47 12.01 -9.33
CA ARG A 15 -10.46 11.19 -10.04
C ARG A 15 -9.83 10.74 -11.34
N VAL A 16 -9.68 9.42 -11.50
CA VAL A 16 -8.96 8.84 -12.64
C VAL A 16 -9.90 7.88 -13.38
N PRO A 17 -10.19 8.12 -14.68
CA PRO A 17 -10.98 7.17 -15.46
C PRO A 17 -10.32 5.79 -15.46
N GLU A 18 -11.13 4.73 -15.44
CA GLU A 18 -10.61 3.36 -15.43
C GLU A 18 -9.67 3.08 -16.60
N GLU A 19 -9.97 3.60 -17.77
CA GLU A 19 -9.13 3.42 -18.97
C GLU A 19 -7.77 4.10 -18.83
N ARG A 20 -7.60 5.00 -17.87
CA ARG A 20 -6.34 5.71 -17.63
C ARG A 20 -5.53 5.15 -16.46
N LEU A 21 -6.03 4.13 -15.78
CA LEU A 21 -5.30 3.54 -14.65
C LEU A 21 -3.99 2.88 -15.08
N ALA A 22 -3.90 2.40 -16.32
CA ALA A 22 -2.68 1.81 -16.88
C ALA A 22 -1.77 2.83 -17.56
N ASP A 23 -2.23 4.07 -17.70
CA ASP A 23 -1.46 5.17 -18.31
C ASP A 23 -0.62 5.89 -17.25
N ASN A 24 0.25 6.79 -17.72
CA ASN A 24 1.06 7.63 -16.83
C ASN A 24 0.24 8.81 -16.29
N ALA A 25 -0.85 8.49 -15.58
CA ALA A 25 -1.70 9.51 -14.97
C ALA A 25 -0.94 10.28 -13.89
N LYS A 26 -1.11 11.60 -13.88
CA LYS A 26 -0.42 12.48 -12.93
C LYS A 26 -1.41 13.16 -12.00
N CYS A 27 -0.93 13.46 -10.79
CA CYS A 27 -1.71 14.21 -9.82
C CYS A 27 -2.02 15.60 -10.36
N GLY A 28 -3.29 15.98 -10.36
CA GLY A 28 -3.73 17.29 -10.83
C GLY A 28 -3.22 18.44 -9.94
N ARG A 29 -2.79 18.14 -8.73
CA ARG A 29 -2.31 19.15 -7.77
C ARG A 29 -0.80 19.36 -7.86
N CYS A 30 0.01 18.28 -7.85
CA CYS A 30 1.46 18.39 -7.76
C CYS A 30 2.20 17.85 -8.98
N GLY A 31 1.52 17.16 -9.89
CA GLY A 31 2.14 16.61 -11.10
C GLY A 31 2.89 15.30 -10.92
N HIS A 32 2.95 14.76 -9.70
CA HIS A 32 3.58 13.47 -9.46
C HIS A 32 2.83 12.35 -10.18
N GLU A 33 3.56 11.38 -10.74
CA GLU A 33 2.95 10.22 -11.38
C GLU A 33 2.22 9.36 -10.32
N LEU A 34 0.92 9.10 -10.53
CA LEU A 34 0.09 8.43 -9.53
C LEU A 34 0.43 6.95 -9.38
N PHE A 35 0.74 6.27 -10.49
CA PHE A 35 0.93 4.81 -10.52
C PHE A 35 2.32 4.46 -11.01
N ASP A 36 3.33 4.96 -10.30
CA ASP A 36 4.74 4.73 -10.65
C ASP A 36 5.26 3.36 -10.21
N GLY A 37 4.44 2.58 -9.49
CA GLY A 37 4.83 1.26 -9.01
C GLY A 37 5.72 1.28 -7.78
N GLU A 38 5.95 2.44 -7.19
CA GLU A 38 6.76 2.53 -5.97
C GLU A 38 5.93 2.26 -4.72
N VAL A 39 6.60 1.78 -3.68
CA VAL A 39 6.00 1.60 -2.36
C VAL A 39 5.88 2.97 -1.68
N ILE A 40 4.72 3.23 -1.10
CA ILE A 40 4.40 4.50 -0.46
C ILE A 40 4.69 4.39 1.03
N ASN A 41 5.51 5.29 1.56
CA ASN A 41 5.74 5.36 3.01
C ASN A 41 4.66 6.24 3.64
N ALA A 42 3.81 5.65 4.47
CA ALA A 42 2.70 6.35 5.12
C ALA A 42 3.01 6.68 6.57
N THR A 43 2.39 7.75 7.03
CA THR A 43 2.46 8.20 8.43
C THR A 43 1.05 8.28 9.01
N ALA A 44 0.94 8.60 10.29
CA ALA A 44 -0.36 8.84 10.92
C ALA A 44 -1.13 9.97 10.22
N ALA A 45 -0.43 10.92 9.61
CA ALA A 45 -1.04 12.04 8.91
C ALA A 45 -1.56 11.67 7.50
N THR A 46 -1.03 10.62 6.88
CA THR A 46 -1.30 10.33 5.45
C THR A 46 -2.07 9.04 5.21
N LEU A 47 -2.02 8.08 6.14
CA LEU A 47 -2.56 6.74 5.89
C LEU A 47 -4.06 6.75 5.62
N ASP A 48 -4.85 7.46 6.42
CA ASP A 48 -6.31 7.46 6.26
C ASP A 48 -6.72 7.90 4.87
N GLN A 49 -6.08 8.92 4.33
CA GLN A 49 -6.37 9.39 2.99
C GLN A 49 -5.98 8.34 1.94
N LEU A 50 -4.82 7.70 2.10
CA LEU A 50 -4.37 6.65 1.20
C LEU A 50 -5.33 5.46 1.18
N LEU A 51 -5.93 5.13 2.32
CA LEU A 51 -6.88 4.03 2.43
C LEU A 51 -8.23 4.34 1.74
N GLN A 52 -8.49 5.59 1.38
CA GLN A 52 -9.69 5.98 0.63
C GLN A 52 -9.56 5.71 -0.88
N ASP A 53 -8.38 5.29 -1.33
CA ASP A 53 -8.16 4.93 -2.74
C ASP A 53 -9.12 3.83 -3.16
N ASP A 54 -9.67 3.93 -4.37
CA ASP A 54 -10.61 2.93 -4.90
C ASP A 54 -9.90 1.66 -5.34
N LEU A 55 -8.59 1.72 -5.60
CA LEU A 55 -7.80 0.52 -5.81
C LEU A 55 -7.57 -0.17 -4.47
N PRO A 56 -7.42 -1.51 -4.46
CA PRO A 56 -7.01 -2.20 -3.23
C PRO A 56 -5.68 -1.64 -2.71
N VAL A 57 -5.56 -1.55 -1.40
CA VAL A 57 -4.36 -1.03 -0.73
C VAL A 57 -3.76 -2.13 0.14
N VAL A 58 -2.51 -2.46 -0.09
CA VAL A 58 -1.77 -3.45 0.68
C VAL A 58 -0.79 -2.70 1.58
N VAL A 59 -0.90 -2.91 2.88
CA VAL A 59 -0.07 -2.21 3.87
C VAL A 59 0.85 -3.20 4.57
N ASP A 60 2.15 -2.93 4.53
CA ASP A 60 3.20 -3.68 5.24
C ASP A 60 3.60 -2.92 6.50
N PHE A 61 3.24 -3.47 7.66
CA PHE A 61 3.67 -2.94 8.96
C PHE A 61 5.01 -3.57 9.31
N TRP A 62 6.05 -2.76 9.41
CA TRP A 62 7.43 -3.22 9.53
C TRP A 62 8.22 -2.39 10.54
N ALA A 63 9.47 -2.76 10.80
CA ALA A 63 10.42 -1.95 11.55
C ALA A 63 11.82 -2.14 10.99
N PRO A 64 12.71 -1.11 11.09
CA PRO A 64 14.06 -1.19 10.51
C PRO A 64 14.94 -2.30 11.10
N TRP A 65 14.74 -2.66 12.37
CA TRP A 65 15.53 -3.68 13.07
C TRP A 65 15.05 -5.10 12.80
N CYS A 66 13.93 -5.26 12.13
CA CYS A 66 13.28 -6.55 11.91
C CYS A 66 13.92 -7.28 10.71
N GLY A 67 14.59 -8.40 10.97
CA GLY A 67 15.22 -9.21 9.91
C GLY A 67 14.24 -9.71 8.85
N PRO A 68 13.13 -10.38 9.25
CA PRO A 68 12.13 -10.84 8.28
C PRO A 68 11.51 -9.70 7.47
N CYS A 69 11.33 -8.52 8.07
CA CYS A 69 10.83 -7.34 7.36
C CYS A 69 11.79 -6.93 6.25
N ARG A 70 13.10 -6.93 6.53
CA ARG A 70 14.11 -6.57 5.55
C ARG A 70 14.21 -7.61 4.43
N SER A 71 14.05 -8.89 4.75
CA SER A 71 14.05 -9.95 3.75
C SER A 71 12.83 -9.86 2.83
N PHE A 72 11.70 -9.42 3.37
CA PHE A 72 10.46 -9.28 2.61
C PHE A 72 10.42 -7.99 1.77
N ALA A 73 11.17 -6.96 2.14
CA ALA A 73 11.11 -5.65 1.47
C ALA A 73 11.33 -5.72 -0.04
N PRO A 74 12.35 -6.45 -0.57
CA PRO A 74 12.52 -6.56 -2.02
C PRO A 74 11.33 -7.26 -2.71
N ILE A 75 10.75 -8.24 -2.06
CA ILE A 75 9.59 -8.96 -2.59
C ILE A 75 8.39 -8.02 -2.69
N PHE A 76 8.16 -7.24 -1.65
CA PHE A 76 7.08 -6.26 -1.60
C PHE A 76 7.25 -5.20 -2.70
N GLU A 77 8.47 -4.71 -2.89
CA GLU A 77 8.81 -3.74 -3.93
C GLU A 77 8.61 -4.29 -5.33
N ASP A 78 9.03 -5.53 -5.59
CA ASP A 78 8.86 -6.18 -6.89
C ASP A 78 7.38 -6.34 -7.24
N VAL A 79 6.57 -6.78 -6.29
CA VAL A 79 5.14 -6.98 -6.51
C VAL A 79 4.44 -5.63 -6.69
N ALA A 80 4.86 -4.60 -5.96
CA ALA A 80 4.32 -3.24 -6.14
C ALA A 80 4.55 -2.74 -7.56
N GLU A 81 5.74 -2.96 -8.11
CA GLU A 81 6.08 -2.56 -9.47
C GLU A 81 5.26 -3.34 -10.50
N GLU A 82 5.10 -4.64 -10.30
CA GLU A 82 4.33 -5.49 -11.21
C GLU A 82 2.85 -5.16 -11.22
N ARG A 83 2.31 -4.63 -10.14
CA ARG A 83 0.88 -4.33 -9.98
C ARG A 83 0.57 -2.82 -10.02
N ALA A 84 1.47 -2.03 -10.57
CA ALA A 84 1.25 -0.59 -10.72
C ALA A 84 -0.05 -0.30 -11.49
N GLY A 85 -0.86 0.62 -10.97
CA GLY A 85 -2.16 0.96 -11.54
C GLY A 85 -3.29 -0.01 -11.22
N LYS A 86 -2.99 -1.10 -10.50
CA LYS A 86 -3.99 -2.11 -10.10
C LYS A 86 -4.14 -2.21 -8.59
N VAL A 87 -3.04 -2.06 -7.86
CA VAL A 87 -2.99 -2.17 -6.39
C VAL A 87 -2.02 -1.12 -5.88
N ARG A 88 -2.36 -0.49 -4.76
CA ARG A 88 -1.47 0.47 -4.09
C ARG A 88 -0.73 -0.26 -2.97
N PHE A 89 0.59 -0.07 -2.90
CA PHE A 89 1.43 -0.72 -1.90
C PHE A 89 1.99 0.32 -0.96
N VAL A 90 1.75 0.13 0.34
CA VAL A 90 2.06 1.11 1.39
C VAL A 90 2.87 0.44 2.50
N LYS A 91 3.84 1.15 3.06
CA LYS A 91 4.61 0.71 4.24
C LYS A 91 4.34 1.64 5.40
N VAL A 92 4.22 1.05 6.58
CA VAL A 92 4.12 1.79 7.85
C VAL A 92 5.23 1.30 8.77
N ASN A 93 6.15 2.20 9.12
CA ASN A 93 7.21 1.92 10.08
C ASN A 93 6.61 1.99 11.49
N THR A 94 6.41 0.84 12.12
CA THR A 94 5.74 0.77 13.43
C THR A 94 6.51 1.45 14.54
N GLU A 95 7.83 1.58 14.41
CA GLU A 95 8.66 2.28 15.36
C GLU A 95 8.48 3.80 15.28
N ALA A 96 8.38 4.31 14.05
CA ALA A 96 8.16 5.74 13.81
C ALA A 96 6.70 6.14 14.03
N GLU A 97 5.76 5.20 13.85
CA GLU A 97 4.32 5.44 13.93
C GLU A 97 3.67 4.56 15.00
N PRO A 98 4.00 4.74 16.28
CA PRO A 98 3.44 3.90 17.35
C PRO A 98 1.92 4.02 17.46
N GLU A 99 1.36 5.17 17.12
CA GLU A 99 -0.07 5.39 17.11
C GLU A 99 -0.79 4.47 16.11
N LEU A 100 -0.24 4.31 14.91
CA LEU A 100 -0.79 3.40 13.90
C LEU A 100 -0.62 1.95 14.31
N SER A 101 0.52 1.60 14.90
CA SER A 101 0.77 0.26 15.42
C SER A 101 -0.29 -0.13 16.46
N ALA A 102 -0.59 0.77 17.39
CA ALA A 102 -1.61 0.55 18.41
C ALA A 102 -3.02 0.47 17.81
N ARG A 103 -3.34 1.37 16.88
CA ARG A 103 -4.65 1.43 16.22
C ARG A 103 -4.99 0.13 15.51
N PHE A 104 -4.03 -0.46 14.78
CA PHE A 104 -4.22 -1.70 14.04
C PHE A 104 -3.81 -2.93 14.83
N ARG A 105 -3.49 -2.78 16.11
CA ARG A 105 -3.15 -3.87 17.03
C ARG A 105 -2.04 -4.76 16.51
N ILE A 106 -0.97 -4.14 15.99
CA ILE A 106 0.17 -4.86 15.44
C ILE A 106 0.98 -5.46 16.59
N ARG A 107 1.04 -6.80 16.64
CA ARG A 107 1.76 -7.55 17.68
C ARG A 107 3.01 -8.22 17.17
N SER A 108 3.03 -8.53 15.88
CA SER A 108 4.19 -9.15 15.23
C SER A 108 4.44 -8.46 13.91
N ILE A 109 5.68 -8.47 13.44
CA ILE A 109 6.07 -7.85 12.19
C ILE A 109 6.95 -8.80 11.38
N PRO A 110 6.85 -8.76 10.04
CA PRO A 110 5.91 -7.92 9.31
C PRO A 110 4.47 -8.42 9.44
N THR A 111 3.52 -7.50 9.42
CA THR A 111 2.10 -7.80 9.28
C THR A 111 1.63 -7.13 8.00
N ILE A 112 1.03 -7.89 7.10
CA ILE A 112 0.54 -7.38 5.83
C ILE A 112 -0.98 -7.40 5.84
N MET A 113 -1.60 -6.24 5.62
CA MET A 113 -3.06 -6.10 5.57
C MET A 113 -3.48 -5.65 4.19
N VAL A 114 -4.57 -6.22 3.68
CA VAL A 114 -5.20 -5.75 2.44
C VAL A 114 -6.47 -5.00 2.79
N PHE A 115 -6.58 -3.79 2.27
CA PHE A 115 -7.74 -2.91 2.47
C PHE A 115 -8.49 -2.75 1.17
N ARG A 116 -9.81 -2.72 1.26
CA ARG A 116 -10.70 -2.33 0.16
C ARG A 116 -11.73 -1.37 0.72
N GLN A 117 -11.85 -0.20 0.09
CA GLN A 117 -12.78 0.85 0.53
C GLN A 117 -12.60 1.19 2.02
N GLY A 118 -11.34 1.27 2.46
CA GLY A 118 -10.98 1.64 3.81
C GLY A 118 -11.12 0.54 4.86
N LYS A 119 -11.50 -0.67 4.46
CA LYS A 119 -11.73 -1.79 5.39
C LYS A 119 -10.74 -2.93 5.15
N VAL A 120 -10.25 -3.52 6.23
CA VAL A 120 -9.38 -4.71 6.16
C VAL A 120 -10.18 -5.90 5.66
N VAL A 121 -9.72 -6.50 4.55
CA VAL A 121 -10.36 -7.70 4.00
C VAL A 121 -9.60 -8.98 4.35
N ASP A 122 -8.28 -8.89 4.58
CA ASP A 122 -7.47 -10.01 5.06
C ASP A 122 -6.14 -9.52 5.62
N MET A 123 -5.47 -10.39 6.34
CA MET A 123 -4.22 -10.09 7.03
C MET A 123 -3.32 -11.31 7.08
N LEU A 124 -2.02 -11.11 6.91
CA LEU A 124 -0.98 -12.13 7.11
C LEU A 124 0.05 -11.65 8.10
N ASN A 125 0.54 -12.55 8.93
CA ASN A 125 1.64 -12.30 9.86
C ASN A 125 2.88 -13.05 9.38
N GLY A 126 3.99 -12.34 9.23
CA GLY A 126 5.26 -12.92 8.82
C GLY A 126 5.60 -12.70 7.35
N ALA A 127 6.89 -12.82 7.06
CA ALA A 127 7.40 -12.72 5.70
C ALA A 127 7.07 -14.00 4.92
N MET A 128 6.90 -13.86 3.61
CA MET A 128 6.64 -15.00 2.74
C MET A 128 7.36 -14.83 1.41
N PRO A 129 7.66 -15.94 0.72
CA PRO A 129 8.22 -15.89 -0.63
C PRO A 129 7.25 -15.21 -1.61
N LYS A 130 7.79 -14.76 -2.73
CA LYS A 130 7.03 -14.00 -3.72
C LYS A 130 5.82 -14.77 -4.27
N ALA A 131 5.99 -16.04 -4.67
CA ALA A 131 4.89 -16.80 -5.28
C ALA A 131 3.70 -17.01 -4.33
N PRO A 132 3.89 -17.46 -3.07
CA PRO A 132 2.77 -17.50 -2.12
C PRO A 132 2.13 -16.14 -1.86
N PHE A 133 2.94 -15.08 -1.82
CA PHE A 133 2.41 -13.73 -1.63
C PHE A 133 1.54 -13.31 -2.81
N ASP A 134 2.01 -13.51 -4.04
CA ASP A 134 1.23 -13.22 -5.24
C ASP A 134 -0.08 -14.01 -5.28
N ASN A 135 -0.03 -15.30 -4.93
CA ASN A 135 -1.22 -16.14 -4.92
C ASN A 135 -2.25 -15.66 -3.90
N TRP A 136 -1.79 -15.27 -2.72
CA TRP A 136 -2.65 -14.72 -1.68
C TRP A 136 -3.32 -13.42 -2.15
N LEU A 137 -2.55 -12.52 -2.76
CA LEU A 137 -3.10 -11.27 -3.29
C LEU A 137 -4.13 -11.53 -4.40
N ASN A 138 -3.87 -12.50 -5.28
CA ASN A 138 -4.78 -12.81 -6.38
C ASN A 138 -6.17 -13.22 -5.91
N GLU A 139 -6.29 -13.76 -4.71
CA GLU A 139 -7.58 -14.12 -4.13
C GLU A 139 -8.33 -12.90 -3.59
N LEU A 140 -7.64 -11.80 -3.32
CA LEU A 140 -8.17 -10.64 -2.62
C LEU A 140 -8.36 -9.41 -3.49
N VAL A 141 -7.67 -9.33 -4.62
CA VAL A 141 -7.64 -8.12 -5.45
C VAL A 141 -8.07 -8.38 -6.88
#